data_9d3650e3310f57d98253aee85b519415
#
_entry.id   9d3650e3310f57d98253aee85b519415
#
_cell.length_a   1.000
_cell.length_b   1.000
_cell.length_c   1.000
_cell.angle_alpha   90.00
_cell.angle_beta   90.00
_cell.angle_gamma   90.00
#
_symmetry.space_group_name_H-M   'P 1'
#
loop_
_entity.id
_entity.type
_entity.pdbx_description
1 polymer ?
#
loop_
_entity_poly.entity_id
_entity_poly.type
_entity_poly.pdbx_seq_one_letter_code
_entity_poly.pdbx_strand_id
1 'polypeptide(L)'
;MLLEGELVRLRALEPEDAEKIHPWIHDPEVGRWMVNSHPRSLAQIRKRAEERPLNSYELVVLGIEADGKLIGIIDLRDAEPEIGEAELDVYIGDAEYRKGGGYGTEALRLMCRYGFNNMRLHQITLWVAAPNERARHVYRKVGFVEEGRHREAFVGLDGERHDMILMSMLKGELKW
;
A
#
# COMPACT_ATOMS: atom_id res chain seq x y z
N MET A 1 9.27 2.89 18.09
CA MET A 1 9.21 3.62 16.81
C MET A 1 7.77 4.03 16.60
N LEU A 2 7.52 5.32 16.60
CA LEU A 2 6.16 5.83 16.49
C LEU A 2 5.82 6.04 15.01
N LEU A 3 5.04 5.11 14.45
CA LEU A 3 4.39 5.24 13.15
C LEU A 3 2.98 5.78 13.37
N GLU A 4 2.89 6.87 14.14
CA GLU A 4 1.64 7.53 14.52
C GLU A 4 1.53 8.89 13.84
N GLY A 5 0.36 9.15 13.27
CA GLY A 5 -0.09 10.41 12.73
C GLY A 5 -1.26 10.98 13.53
N GLU A 6 -1.95 11.94 12.95
CA GLU A 6 -3.16 12.54 13.55
C GLU A 6 -4.41 11.68 13.30
N LEU A 7 -4.50 11.04 12.15
CA LEU A 7 -5.65 10.26 11.69
C LEU A 7 -5.41 8.76 11.80
N VAL A 8 -4.17 8.30 11.57
CA VAL A 8 -3.83 6.90 11.51
C VAL A 8 -2.56 6.58 12.28
N ARG A 9 -2.45 5.30 12.68
CA ARG A 9 -1.16 4.72 13.05
C ARG A 9 -0.88 3.49 12.18
N LEU A 10 0.39 3.24 11.91
CA LEU A 10 0.84 2.03 11.26
C LEU A 10 1.37 1.05 12.31
N ARG A 11 0.86 -0.18 12.30
CA ARG A 11 1.24 -1.22 13.25
C ARG A 11 1.50 -2.56 12.56
N ALA A 12 2.20 -3.45 13.22
CA ALA A 12 2.30 -4.82 12.76
C ALA A 12 0.90 -5.45 12.66
N LEU A 13 0.74 -6.36 11.70
CA LEU A 13 -0.48 -7.15 11.56
C LEU A 13 -0.45 -8.32 12.53
N GLU A 14 -1.60 -8.57 13.16
CA GLU A 14 -1.84 -9.70 14.03
C GLU A 14 -2.65 -10.79 13.30
N PRO A 15 -2.59 -12.07 13.72
CA PRO A 15 -3.38 -13.14 13.10
C PRO A 15 -4.88 -12.85 13.05
N GLU A 16 -5.42 -12.17 14.06
CA GLU A 16 -6.84 -11.78 14.18
C GLU A 16 -7.28 -10.79 13.09
N ASP A 17 -6.35 -10.06 12.50
CA ASP A 17 -6.63 -9.14 11.40
C ASP A 17 -7.14 -9.87 10.14
N ALA A 18 -6.91 -11.17 10.04
CA ALA A 18 -7.42 -12.01 8.96
C ALA A 18 -8.93 -11.89 8.77
N GLU A 19 -9.68 -11.73 9.87
CA GLU A 19 -11.14 -11.55 9.85
C GLU A 19 -11.56 -10.27 9.12
N LYS A 20 -10.79 -9.22 9.25
CA LYS A 20 -11.01 -7.94 8.57
C LYS A 20 -10.52 -7.96 7.13
N ILE A 21 -9.41 -8.60 6.87
CA ILE A 21 -8.77 -8.66 5.56
C ILE A 21 -9.57 -9.53 4.58
N HIS A 22 -10.15 -10.65 5.05
CA HIS A 22 -10.86 -11.59 4.21
C HIS A 22 -12.01 -10.96 3.39
N PRO A 23 -12.91 -10.14 3.95
CA PRO A 23 -13.93 -9.45 3.15
C PRO A 23 -13.34 -8.49 2.10
N TRP A 24 -12.23 -7.83 2.43
CA TRP A 24 -11.63 -6.84 1.53
C TRP A 24 -11.05 -7.45 0.26
N ILE A 25 -10.43 -8.62 0.36
CA ILE A 25 -9.88 -9.29 -0.83
C ILE A 25 -10.96 -9.80 -1.79
N HIS A 26 -12.21 -9.85 -1.36
CA HIS A 26 -13.37 -10.21 -2.16
C HIS A 26 -14.23 -9.00 -2.54
N ASP A 27 -13.91 -7.81 -2.06
CA ASP A 27 -14.59 -6.57 -2.41
C ASP A 27 -14.15 -6.09 -3.81
N PRO A 28 -15.06 -6.02 -4.80
CA PRO A 28 -14.72 -5.55 -6.15
C PRO A 28 -14.14 -4.14 -6.18
N GLU A 29 -14.52 -3.27 -5.25
CA GLU A 29 -13.99 -1.91 -5.17
C GLU A 29 -12.53 -1.89 -4.69
N VAL A 30 -12.14 -2.81 -3.81
CA VAL A 30 -10.74 -3.00 -3.41
C VAL A 30 -9.97 -3.67 -4.55
N GLY A 31 -10.53 -4.74 -5.10
CA GLY A 31 -9.87 -5.54 -6.15
C GLY A 31 -9.75 -4.84 -7.51
N ARG A 32 -10.52 -3.76 -7.73
CA ARG A 32 -10.61 -3.08 -9.03
C ARG A 32 -9.24 -2.70 -9.62
N TRP A 33 -8.32 -2.29 -8.77
CA TRP A 33 -7.01 -1.81 -9.16
C TRP A 33 -5.85 -2.68 -8.64
N MET A 34 -6.17 -3.83 -8.07
CA MET A 34 -5.15 -4.78 -7.59
C MET A 34 -4.89 -5.84 -8.65
N VAL A 35 -3.63 -6.19 -8.81
CA VAL A 35 -3.25 -7.32 -9.65
C VAL A 35 -3.80 -8.59 -8.99
N ASN A 36 -4.84 -9.08 -9.61
CA ASN A 36 -5.51 -10.34 -9.45
C ASN A 36 -5.33 -11.12 -8.14
N SER A 37 -6.40 -11.30 -7.43
CA SER A 37 -6.46 -12.27 -6.34
C SER A 37 -7.39 -13.45 -6.71
N HIS A 38 -6.86 -14.65 -6.65
CA HIS A 38 -7.74 -15.81 -6.63
C HIS A 38 -8.56 -15.83 -5.35
N PRO A 39 -9.82 -16.32 -5.39
CA PRO A 39 -10.63 -16.47 -4.19
C PRO A 39 -9.88 -17.27 -3.11
N ARG A 40 -9.90 -16.77 -1.88
CA ARG A 40 -9.26 -17.42 -0.73
C ARG A 40 -10.26 -17.59 0.40
N SER A 41 -10.25 -18.75 1.03
CA SER A 41 -11.05 -18.98 2.23
C SER A 41 -10.48 -18.21 3.43
N LEU A 42 -11.31 -17.95 4.42
CA LEU A 42 -10.85 -17.35 5.68
C LEU A 42 -9.76 -18.19 6.34
N ALA A 43 -9.89 -19.52 6.29
CA ALA A 43 -8.86 -20.43 6.83
C ALA A 43 -7.50 -20.25 6.14
N GLN A 44 -7.49 -20.05 4.81
CA GLN A 44 -6.24 -19.77 4.07
C GLN A 44 -5.64 -18.41 4.45
N ILE A 45 -6.48 -17.40 4.67
CA ILE A 45 -6.00 -16.08 5.10
C ILE A 45 -5.46 -16.13 6.53
N ARG A 46 -6.15 -16.83 7.46
CA ARG A 46 -5.65 -17.05 8.82
C ARG A 46 -4.29 -17.74 8.82
N LYS A 47 -4.19 -18.85 8.12
CA LYS A 47 -2.93 -19.59 8.00
C LYS A 47 -1.80 -18.69 7.47
N ARG A 48 -2.07 -17.92 6.43
CA ARG A 48 -1.08 -16.96 5.90
C ARG A 48 -0.70 -15.88 6.92
N ALA A 49 -1.64 -15.42 7.74
CA ALA A 49 -1.36 -14.44 8.78
C ALA A 49 -0.48 -15.03 9.90
N GLU A 50 -0.76 -16.28 10.32
CA GLU A 50 0.03 -17.02 11.32
C GLU A 50 1.44 -17.35 10.83
N GLU A 51 1.58 -17.75 9.56
CA GLU A 51 2.86 -18.13 8.94
C GLU A 51 3.61 -16.94 8.33
N ARG A 52 3.14 -15.73 8.53
CA ARG A 52 3.76 -14.51 7.97
C ARG A 52 5.22 -14.39 8.44
N PRO A 53 6.16 -14.16 7.53
CA PRO A 53 7.54 -13.87 7.92
C PRO A 53 7.60 -12.57 8.73
N LEU A 54 8.61 -12.46 9.57
CA LEU A 54 8.91 -11.22 10.28
C LEU A 54 9.14 -10.08 9.28
N ASN A 55 8.72 -8.88 9.67
CA ASN A 55 9.12 -7.69 8.94
C ASN A 55 10.66 -7.61 8.92
N SER A 56 11.21 -7.39 7.75
CA SER A 56 12.65 -7.33 7.49
C SER A 56 12.97 -6.11 6.63
N TYR A 57 14.24 -5.93 6.28
CA TYR A 57 14.61 -4.88 5.34
C TYR A 57 13.93 -5.10 3.97
N GLU A 58 13.86 -6.35 3.50
CA GLU A 58 13.29 -6.70 2.19
C GLU A 58 11.78 -6.52 2.12
N LEU A 59 11.08 -6.71 3.24
CA LEU A 59 9.62 -6.66 3.29
C LEU A 59 9.13 -6.14 4.65
N VAL A 60 8.46 -5.01 4.62
CA VAL A 60 7.74 -4.44 5.78
C VAL A 60 6.26 -4.34 5.42
N VAL A 61 5.41 -5.08 6.12
CA VAL A 61 3.95 -5.05 5.94
C VAL A 61 3.29 -4.57 7.23
N LEU A 62 2.52 -3.49 7.13
CA LEU A 62 1.86 -2.86 8.27
C LEU A 62 0.36 -2.70 8.03
N GLY A 63 -0.41 -2.84 9.10
CA GLY A 63 -1.81 -2.46 9.14
C GLY A 63 -1.95 -0.95 9.33
N ILE A 64 -2.88 -0.36 8.61
CA ILE A 64 -3.32 1.01 8.80
C ILE A 64 -4.49 0.98 9.77
N GLU A 65 -4.33 1.60 10.93
CA GLU A 65 -5.35 1.64 11.97
C GLU A 65 -5.85 3.07 12.17
N ALA A 66 -7.17 3.24 12.21
CA ALA A 66 -7.85 4.48 12.57
C ALA A 66 -8.99 4.16 13.54
N ASP A 67 -9.24 5.02 14.51
CA ASP A 67 -10.30 4.86 15.51
C ASP A 67 -10.27 3.48 16.22
N GLY A 68 -9.07 2.92 16.44
CA GLY A 68 -8.87 1.60 17.02
C GLY A 68 -9.25 0.41 16.12
N LYS A 69 -9.45 0.65 14.82
CA LYS A 69 -9.83 -0.39 13.86
C LYS A 69 -8.80 -0.50 12.75
N LEU A 70 -8.50 -1.72 12.32
CA LEU A 70 -7.77 -1.94 11.07
C LEU A 70 -8.65 -1.48 9.89
N ILE A 71 -8.13 -0.57 9.07
CA ILE A 71 -8.83 0.00 7.92
C ILE A 71 -8.15 -0.28 6.56
N GLY A 72 -6.91 -0.72 6.56
CA GLY A 72 -6.16 -0.98 5.35
C GLY A 72 -4.80 -1.61 5.62
N ILE A 73 -4.06 -1.81 4.55
CA ILE A 73 -2.69 -2.37 4.59
C ILE A 73 -1.79 -1.49 3.73
N ILE A 74 -0.54 -1.38 4.17
CA ILE A 74 0.53 -0.71 3.44
C ILE A 74 1.82 -1.51 3.59
N ASP A 75 2.61 -1.59 2.54
CA ASP A 75 3.89 -2.27 2.58
C ASP A 75 5.00 -1.53 1.82
N LEU A 76 6.25 -1.87 2.19
CA LEU A 76 7.44 -1.63 1.41
C LEU A 76 8.06 -3.00 1.15
N ARG A 77 8.26 -3.34 -0.11
CA ARG A 77 8.76 -4.65 -0.54
C ARG A 77 9.92 -4.52 -1.52
N ASP A 78 10.60 -5.64 -1.72
CA ASP A 78 11.71 -5.77 -2.65
C ASP A 78 12.81 -4.73 -2.38
N ALA A 79 13.00 -4.38 -1.10
CA ALA A 79 14.01 -3.40 -0.73
C ALA A 79 15.42 -3.98 -0.87
N GLU A 80 16.25 -3.30 -1.64
CA GLU A 80 17.63 -3.66 -1.90
C GLU A 80 18.60 -2.69 -1.19
N PRO A 81 19.37 -3.15 -0.18
CA PRO A 81 20.27 -2.28 0.59
C PRO A 81 21.32 -1.58 -0.25
N GLU A 82 21.82 -2.23 -1.29
CA GLU A 82 22.87 -1.72 -2.17
C GLU A 82 22.38 -0.55 -3.04
N ILE A 83 21.11 -0.56 -3.40
CA ILE A 83 20.47 0.48 -4.24
C ILE A 83 19.78 1.50 -3.35
N GLY A 84 19.20 1.05 -2.24
CA GLY A 84 18.38 1.90 -1.37
C GLY A 84 17.00 2.22 -1.96
N GLU A 85 16.42 1.27 -2.67
CA GLU A 85 15.09 1.37 -3.28
C GLU A 85 14.14 0.34 -2.68
N ALA A 86 12.84 0.68 -2.62
CA ALA A 86 11.77 -0.26 -2.31
C ALA A 86 10.51 0.10 -3.10
N GLU A 87 9.71 -0.89 -3.41
CA GLU A 87 8.37 -0.70 -3.98
C GLU A 87 7.33 -0.58 -2.87
N LEU A 88 6.43 0.39 -3.01
CA LEU A 88 5.34 0.64 -2.07
C LEU A 88 4.01 0.16 -2.65
N ASP A 89 3.22 -0.51 -1.81
CA ASP A 89 1.82 -0.79 -2.12
C ASP A 89 0.92 -0.38 -0.95
N VAL A 90 -0.31 0.04 -1.25
CA VAL A 90 -1.26 0.52 -0.24
C VAL A 90 -2.71 0.33 -0.72
N TYR A 91 -3.56 -0.11 0.19
CA TYR A 91 -5.00 -0.03 -0.01
C TYR A 91 -5.75 0.23 1.29
N ILE A 92 -6.86 0.95 1.18
CA ILE A 92 -7.85 1.10 2.26
C ILE A 92 -8.96 0.09 1.97
N GLY A 93 -9.04 -0.95 2.80
CA GLY A 93 -10.03 -2.02 2.66
C GLY A 93 -11.39 -1.64 3.19
N ASP A 94 -11.45 -0.88 4.27
CA ASP A 94 -12.71 -0.45 4.89
C ASP A 94 -13.39 0.65 4.07
N ALA A 95 -14.64 0.37 3.65
CA ALA A 95 -15.42 1.24 2.77
C ALA A 95 -15.73 2.62 3.38
N GLU A 96 -15.86 2.69 4.70
CA GLU A 96 -16.12 3.94 5.43
C GLU A 96 -14.96 4.93 5.28
N TYR A 97 -13.73 4.43 5.31
CA TYR A 97 -12.50 5.20 5.27
C TYR A 97 -11.96 5.45 3.85
N ARG A 98 -12.50 4.76 2.84
CA ARG A 98 -12.11 4.96 1.42
C ARG A 98 -12.60 6.27 0.82
N LYS A 99 -13.69 6.85 1.33
CA LYS A 99 -14.40 7.97 0.68
C LYS A 99 -13.80 9.36 0.93
N GLY A 100 -12.64 9.46 1.53
CA GLY A 100 -11.99 10.74 1.84
C GLY A 100 -11.39 10.75 3.24
N GLY A 101 -11.23 11.94 3.85
CA GLY A 101 -10.73 12.09 5.21
C GLY A 101 -9.20 12.09 5.36
N GLY A 102 -8.44 11.77 4.30
CA GLY A 102 -6.98 11.87 4.37
C GLY A 102 -6.25 10.65 4.91
N TYR A 103 -6.94 9.60 5.33
CA TYR A 103 -6.36 8.40 5.96
C TYR A 103 -5.27 7.75 5.11
N GLY A 104 -5.54 7.49 3.83
CA GLY A 104 -4.54 6.92 2.92
C GLY A 104 -3.36 7.87 2.65
N THR A 105 -3.63 9.17 2.58
CA THR A 105 -2.59 10.19 2.40
C THR A 105 -1.63 10.21 3.60
N GLU A 106 -2.16 10.19 4.82
CA GLU A 106 -1.34 10.17 6.02
C GLU A 106 -0.58 8.85 6.18
N ALA A 107 -1.23 7.71 5.91
CA ALA A 107 -0.57 6.40 5.91
C ALA A 107 0.64 6.37 4.97
N LEU A 108 0.49 6.89 3.74
CA LEU A 108 1.57 7.03 2.77
C LEU A 108 2.72 7.88 3.31
N ARG A 109 2.42 9.04 3.90
CA ARG A 109 3.43 9.92 4.49
C ARG A 109 4.22 9.24 5.61
N LEU A 110 3.52 8.55 6.50
CA LEU A 110 4.13 7.81 7.60
C LEU A 110 5.06 6.70 7.07
N MET A 111 4.60 5.93 6.08
CA MET A 111 5.38 4.84 5.50
C MET A 111 6.60 5.34 4.74
N CYS A 112 6.44 6.39 3.93
CA CYS A 112 7.56 7.02 3.23
C CYS A 112 8.59 7.61 4.20
N ARG A 113 8.13 8.29 5.27
CA ARG A 113 9.01 8.78 6.32
C ARG A 113 9.79 7.64 6.99
N TYR A 114 9.13 6.52 7.26
CA TYR A 114 9.77 5.33 7.79
C TYR A 114 10.82 4.77 6.82
N GLY A 115 10.48 4.60 5.56
CA GLY A 115 11.41 4.13 4.53
C GLY A 115 12.66 5.01 4.42
N PHE A 116 12.50 6.31 4.35
CA PHE A 116 13.62 7.24 4.21
C PHE A 116 14.48 7.37 5.47
N ASN A 117 13.87 7.40 6.65
CA ASN A 117 14.58 7.69 7.89
C ASN A 117 15.09 6.43 8.60
N ASN A 118 14.31 5.34 8.62
CA ASN A 118 14.62 4.13 9.36
C ASN A 118 15.29 3.06 8.47
N MET A 119 14.75 2.82 7.29
CA MET A 119 15.33 1.90 6.31
C MET A 119 16.48 2.55 5.51
N ARG A 120 16.59 3.89 5.57
CA ARG A 120 17.61 4.66 4.83
C ARG A 120 17.52 4.52 3.31
N LEU A 121 16.29 4.34 2.83
CA LEU A 121 16.04 4.31 1.39
C LEU A 121 16.42 5.66 0.75
N HIS A 122 16.87 5.59 -0.48
CA HIS A 122 17.09 6.73 -1.35
C HIS A 122 15.85 7.05 -2.18
N GLN A 123 15.14 6.02 -2.61
CA GLN A 123 13.99 6.11 -3.48
C GLN A 123 12.88 5.14 -3.04
N ILE A 124 11.63 5.55 -3.22
CA ILE A 124 10.46 4.69 -3.08
C ILE A 124 9.69 4.76 -4.40
N THR A 125 9.39 3.60 -4.98
CA THR A 125 8.65 3.47 -6.23
C THR A 125 7.27 2.87 -5.98
N LEU A 126 6.36 3.05 -6.93
CA LEU A 126 5.08 2.36 -6.97
C LEU A 126 4.56 2.28 -8.40
N TRP A 127 3.68 1.32 -8.64
CA TRP A 127 2.93 1.21 -9.86
C TRP A 127 1.45 1.52 -9.63
N VAL A 128 0.84 2.26 -10.53
CA VAL A 128 -0.59 2.59 -10.47
C VAL A 128 -1.23 2.45 -11.84
N ALA A 129 -2.43 1.86 -11.91
CA ALA A 129 -3.19 1.79 -13.16
C ALA A 129 -3.49 3.20 -13.67
N ALA A 130 -3.22 3.45 -14.94
CA ALA A 130 -3.39 4.77 -15.55
C ALA A 130 -4.79 5.38 -15.33
N PRO A 131 -5.91 4.63 -15.40
CA PRO A 131 -7.24 5.17 -15.12
C PRO A 131 -7.55 5.39 -13.63
N ASN A 132 -6.67 4.98 -12.70
CA ASN A 132 -6.86 5.24 -11.26
C ASN A 132 -6.42 6.67 -10.89
N GLU A 133 -7.11 7.67 -11.43
CA GLU A 133 -6.79 9.08 -11.22
C GLU A 133 -6.81 9.49 -9.74
N ARG A 134 -7.67 8.86 -8.94
CA ARG A 134 -7.75 9.14 -7.51
C ARG A 134 -6.45 8.78 -6.79
N ALA A 135 -5.92 7.59 -7.03
CA ALA A 135 -4.66 7.17 -6.42
C ALA A 135 -3.50 8.03 -6.93
N ARG A 136 -3.42 8.27 -8.25
CA ARG A 136 -2.40 9.13 -8.85
C ARG A 136 -2.40 10.54 -8.25
N HIS A 137 -3.59 11.12 -8.03
CA HIS A 137 -3.71 12.42 -7.35
C HIS A 137 -3.14 12.39 -5.93
N VAL A 138 -3.48 11.36 -5.15
CA VAL A 138 -2.98 11.19 -3.78
C VAL A 138 -1.46 11.03 -3.77
N TYR A 139 -0.90 10.23 -4.67
CA TYR A 139 0.54 10.03 -4.77
C TYR A 139 1.28 11.33 -5.10
N ARG A 140 0.81 12.10 -6.10
CA ARG A 140 1.38 13.42 -6.42
C ARG A 140 1.32 14.39 -5.23
N LYS A 141 0.23 14.36 -4.46
CA LYS A 141 0.06 15.19 -3.25
C LYS A 141 1.09 14.87 -2.18
N VAL A 142 1.48 13.60 -2.05
CA VAL A 142 2.50 13.15 -1.09
C VAL A 142 3.92 13.44 -1.57
N GLY A 143 4.14 13.56 -2.87
CA GLY A 143 5.44 13.92 -3.46
C GLY A 143 5.93 12.99 -4.57
N PHE A 144 5.17 11.95 -4.92
CA PHE A 144 5.53 11.09 -6.04
C PHE A 144 5.45 11.80 -7.38
N VAL A 145 6.37 11.48 -8.26
CA VAL A 145 6.49 11.97 -9.63
C VAL A 145 6.29 10.81 -10.60
N GLU A 146 5.57 11.04 -11.69
CA GLU A 146 5.42 10.05 -12.76
C GLU A 146 6.71 9.96 -13.57
N GLU A 147 7.26 8.76 -13.74
CA GLU A 147 8.51 8.54 -14.45
C GLU A 147 8.35 7.75 -15.73
N GLY A 148 7.34 6.89 -15.82
CA GLY A 148 7.20 6.04 -16.98
C GLY A 148 5.84 5.38 -17.10
N ARG A 149 5.64 4.76 -18.26
CA ARG A 149 4.40 4.07 -18.62
C ARG A 149 4.72 2.69 -19.18
N HIS A 150 4.14 1.67 -18.59
CA HIS A 150 4.15 0.31 -19.10
C HIS A 150 2.80 0.05 -19.78
N ARG A 151 2.82 -0.05 -21.10
CA ARG A 151 1.61 -0.18 -21.91
C ARG A 151 0.95 -1.54 -21.69
N GLU A 152 -0.39 -1.54 -21.55
CA GLU A 152 -1.25 -2.73 -21.47
C GLU A 152 -0.82 -3.77 -20.40
N ALA A 153 -0.19 -3.28 -19.32
CA ALA A 153 0.40 -4.11 -18.27
C ALA A 153 -0.58 -4.59 -17.20
N PHE A 154 -1.80 -4.05 -17.18
CA PHE A 154 -2.81 -4.38 -16.20
C PHE A 154 -4.10 -4.83 -16.90
N VAL A 155 -4.69 -5.92 -16.42
CA VAL A 155 -6.02 -6.38 -16.86
C VAL A 155 -7.03 -6.05 -15.76
N GLY A 156 -7.96 -5.15 -16.08
CA GLY A 156 -9.04 -4.78 -15.16
C GLY A 156 -10.08 -5.89 -14.97
N LEU A 157 -10.96 -5.71 -13.98
CA LEU A 157 -12.10 -6.62 -13.77
C LEU A 157 -13.10 -6.62 -14.93
N ASP A 158 -13.08 -5.59 -15.76
CA ASP A 158 -13.83 -5.47 -17.01
C ASP A 158 -13.25 -6.32 -18.15
N GLY A 159 -12.07 -6.92 -17.95
CA GLY A 159 -11.31 -7.65 -18.96
C GLY A 159 -10.50 -6.77 -19.91
N GLU A 160 -10.58 -5.45 -19.76
CA GLU A 160 -9.81 -4.51 -20.58
C GLU A 160 -8.38 -4.38 -20.10
N ARG A 161 -7.46 -4.12 -21.04
CA ARG A 161 -6.06 -3.87 -20.74
C ARG A 161 -5.83 -2.37 -20.53
N HIS A 162 -5.12 -2.07 -19.47
CA HIS A 162 -4.77 -0.70 -19.08
C HIS A 162 -3.25 -0.55 -18.92
N ASP A 163 -2.78 0.65 -19.15
CA ASP A 163 -1.39 0.99 -18.87
C ASP A 163 -1.17 1.09 -17.36
N MET A 164 0.05 0.79 -16.92
CA MET A 164 0.55 1.07 -15.58
C MET A 164 1.50 2.26 -15.63
N ILE A 165 1.38 3.14 -14.67
CA ILE A 165 2.27 4.30 -14.50
C ILE A 165 3.24 3.99 -13.37
N LEU A 166 4.53 4.08 -13.66
CA LEU A 166 5.58 4.09 -12.65
C LEU A 166 5.65 5.48 -12.03
N MET A 167 5.56 5.53 -10.72
CA MET A 167 5.80 6.76 -9.96
C MET A 167 6.88 6.53 -8.93
N SER A 168 7.68 7.53 -8.65
CA SER A 168 8.74 7.47 -7.67
C SER A 168 8.79 8.72 -6.79
N MET A 169 9.44 8.59 -5.65
CA MET A 169 9.77 9.69 -4.76
C MET A 169 11.20 9.51 -4.24
N LEU A 170 12.03 10.50 -4.45
CA LEU A 170 13.37 10.55 -3.91
C LEU A 170 13.36 11.07 -2.45
N LYS A 171 14.38 10.66 -1.70
CA LYS A 171 14.59 11.20 -0.36
C LYS A 171 14.68 12.73 -0.42
N GLY A 172 13.79 13.40 0.32
CA GLY A 172 13.70 14.87 0.35
C GLY A 172 12.50 15.45 -0.40
N GLU A 173 11.79 14.66 -1.19
CA GLU A 173 10.59 15.11 -1.94
C GLU A 173 9.28 14.89 -1.18
N LEU A 174 9.32 14.22 -0.02
CA LEU A 174 8.14 13.96 0.81
C LEU A 174 7.49 15.28 1.28
N LYS A 175 6.20 15.43 0.97
CA LYS A 175 5.37 16.60 1.33
C LYS A 175 4.40 16.24 2.44
N TRP A 176 4.31 17.13 3.43
CA TRP A 176 3.39 17.02 4.56
C TRP A 176 2.17 17.93 4.38
#